data_f5cb7033e8d8e655d8741973d8fb3038
#
_entry.id   f5cb7033e8d8e655d8741973d8fb3038
#
_cell.length_a   1.000
_cell.length_b   1.000
_cell.length_c   1.000
_cell.angle_alpha   90.00
_cell.angle_beta   90.00
_cell.angle_gamma   90.00
#
_symmetry.space_group_name_H-M   'P 1'
#
loop_
_entity.id
_entity.type
_entity.pdbx_description
1 polymer ?
#
loop_
_entity_poly.entity_id
_entity_poly.type
_entity_poly.pdbx_seq_one_letter_code
_entity_poly.pdbx_strand_id
1 'polypeptide(L)'
;MPDAPVGSRLAAVFVIVLALSGCAGSRPELTPVATPPSSPETSTDVMDSDPSPAGPTYDAAKLDLCARTDLDYIADLAVTVTRTNPGPFMGNPDAACLFEMRTETERPVSLKVEVYTPVSADQARLRYQATQQVTVMTPVGAIAGIGDEAEAFYKKSAPGTEYKYTEYLVHSRTGNLVMEVWISVGDHSYLPISTLAPKALAILTETQAAVPEV
;
A
#
# COMPACT_ATOMS: atom_id res chain seq x y z
N MET A 1 15.27 -46.96 -28.42
CA MET A 1 14.16 -47.16 -27.50
C MET A 1 14.74 -47.76 -26.25
N PRO A 2 14.78 -47.00 -25.17
CA PRO A 2 14.55 -47.60 -23.84
C PRO A 2 13.49 -46.79 -23.06
N ASP A 3 12.73 -47.51 -22.26
CA ASP A 3 11.56 -47.14 -21.50
C ASP A 3 11.83 -46.15 -20.38
N ALA A 4 10.89 -45.22 -20.17
CA ALA A 4 10.85 -44.29 -19.05
C ALA A 4 10.07 -44.89 -17.87
N PRO A 5 10.51 -44.76 -16.60
CA PRO A 5 9.76 -45.20 -15.45
C PRO A 5 8.70 -44.17 -15.03
N VAL A 6 7.49 -44.65 -14.82
CA VAL A 6 6.35 -43.96 -14.27
C VAL A 6 6.56 -43.75 -12.75
N GLY A 7 6.79 -42.50 -12.35
CA GLY A 7 6.89 -42.10 -10.94
C GLY A 7 5.53 -41.83 -10.32
N SER A 8 5.18 -42.67 -9.33
CA SER A 8 3.99 -42.64 -8.48
C SER A 8 3.93 -41.37 -7.63
N ARG A 9 2.86 -40.55 -7.76
CA ARG A 9 2.60 -39.40 -6.90
C ARG A 9 1.82 -39.84 -5.66
N LEU A 10 2.47 -39.86 -4.51
CA LEU A 10 1.84 -40.00 -3.20
C LEU A 10 1.23 -38.63 -2.80
N ALA A 11 -0.09 -38.57 -2.75
CA ALA A 11 -0.83 -37.45 -2.18
C ALA A 11 -0.92 -37.62 -0.66
N ALA A 12 -0.25 -36.79 0.11
CA ALA A 12 -0.39 -36.69 1.55
C ALA A 12 -1.59 -35.81 1.90
N VAL A 13 -2.66 -36.40 2.40
CA VAL A 13 -3.84 -35.72 2.95
C VAL A 13 -3.53 -35.38 4.42
N PHE A 14 -3.36 -34.10 4.72
CA PHE A 14 -3.31 -33.59 6.09
C PHE A 14 -4.73 -33.28 6.59
N VAL A 15 -5.19 -34.09 7.55
CA VAL A 15 -6.43 -33.82 8.30
C VAL A 15 -6.06 -32.98 9.52
N ILE A 16 -6.50 -31.73 9.55
CA ILE A 16 -6.37 -30.84 10.71
C ILE A 16 -7.63 -31.01 11.56
N VAL A 17 -7.48 -31.59 12.74
CA VAL A 17 -8.52 -31.67 13.78
C VAL A 17 -8.46 -30.41 14.63
N LEU A 18 -9.47 -29.55 14.53
CA LEU A 18 -9.68 -28.38 15.39
C LEU A 18 -10.40 -28.84 16.67
N ALA A 19 -9.67 -28.85 17.80
CA ALA A 19 -10.26 -29.04 19.12
C ALA A 19 -10.79 -27.70 19.66
N LEU A 20 -12.11 -27.58 19.76
CA LEU A 20 -12.80 -26.46 20.41
C LEU A 20 -12.81 -26.72 21.92
N SER A 21 -11.94 -26.05 22.68
CA SER A 21 -11.98 -26.02 24.13
C SER A 21 -12.89 -24.87 24.58
N GLY A 22 -14.10 -25.21 25.03
CA GLY A 22 -15.03 -24.28 25.65
C GLY A 22 -14.60 -23.94 27.08
N CYS A 23 -14.35 -22.66 27.37
CA CYS A 23 -14.25 -22.15 28.72
C CYS A 23 -15.63 -21.66 29.20
N ALA A 24 -16.23 -22.37 30.15
CA ALA A 24 -17.39 -21.92 30.90
C ALA A 24 -16.93 -20.84 31.90
N GLY A 25 -17.18 -19.57 31.59
CA GLY A 25 -16.95 -18.44 32.49
C GLY A 25 -18.09 -18.25 33.45
N SER A 26 -17.81 -18.34 34.75
CA SER A 26 -18.73 -18.06 35.87
C SER A 26 -19.22 -16.62 35.84
N ARG A 27 -20.52 -16.46 35.92
CA ARG A 27 -21.23 -15.15 35.98
C ARG A 27 -21.03 -14.53 37.36
N PRO A 28 -20.51 -13.30 37.51
CA PRO A 28 -20.52 -12.62 38.80
C PRO A 28 -21.92 -12.08 39.11
N GLU A 29 -22.34 -12.32 40.34
CA GLU A 29 -23.57 -11.84 40.95
C GLU A 29 -23.52 -10.32 41.12
N LEU A 30 -24.52 -9.62 40.56
CA LEU A 30 -24.66 -8.17 40.68
C LEU A 30 -25.23 -7.79 42.02
N THR A 31 -24.43 -7.22 42.92
CA THR A 31 -24.87 -6.49 44.10
C THR A 31 -25.49 -5.14 43.70
N PRO A 32 -26.64 -4.73 44.27
CA PRO A 32 -27.22 -3.43 43.95
C PRO A 32 -26.40 -2.28 44.58
N VAL A 33 -25.84 -1.45 43.71
CA VAL A 33 -25.16 -0.21 44.09
C VAL A 33 -26.20 0.89 44.32
N ALA A 34 -26.11 1.53 45.49
CA ALA A 34 -26.91 2.66 45.87
C ALA A 34 -26.76 3.86 44.93
N THR A 35 -27.87 4.49 44.58
CA THR A 35 -27.98 5.68 43.77
C THR A 35 -27.25 6.86 44.44
N PRO A 36 -26.24 7.50 43.82
CA PRO A 36 -25.70 8.76 44.31
C PRO A 36 -26.61 9.93 43.93
N PRO A 37 -26.61 11.02 44.74
CA PRO A 37 -27.46 12.18 44.51
C PRO A 37 -27.08 12.94 43.24
N SER A 38 -28.10 13.45 42.56
CA SER A 38 -27.99 14.27 41.33
C SER A 38 -27.10 15.49 41.58
N SER A 39 -25.94 15.51 40.92
CA SER A 39 -25.13 16.72 40.78
C SER A 39 -25.70 17.61 39.65
N PRO A 40 -25.57 18.94 39.76
CA PRO A 40 -26.14 19.88 38.78
C PRO A 40 -25.51 19.70 37.42
N GLU A 41 -26.36 19.82 36.39
CA GLU A 41 -26.01 19.80 34.99
C GLU A 41 -24.95 20.88 34.71
N THR A 42 -23.71 20.42 34.50
CA THR A 42 -22.70 21.24 33.85
C THR A 42 -23.02 21.24 32.37
N SER A 43 -23.47 22.38 31.85
CA SER A 43 -23.61 22.62 30.44
C SER A 43 -22.24 22.34 29.80
N THR A 44 -22.13 21.23 29.12
CA THR A 44 -21.03 20.98 28.18
C THR A 44 -21.25 21.94 27.03
N ASP A 45 -20.49 23.02 27.03
CA ASP A 45 -20.21 23.76 25.79
C ASP A 45 -19.77 22.72 24.77
N VAL A 46 -20.67 22.40 23.84
CA VAL A 46 -20.31 21.75 22.58
C VAL A 46 -19.41 22.75 21.90
N MET A 47 -18.09 22.55 22.03
CA MET A 47 -17.13 23.19 21.13
C MET A 47 -17.57 22.80 19.72
N ASP A 48 -18.24 23.75 19.09
CA ASP A 48 -18.49 23.77 17.65
C ASP A 48 -17.09 23.76 17.04
N SER A 49 -16.58 22.57 16.72
CA SER A 49 -15.32 22.42 16.02
C SER A 49 -15.61 22.96 14.62
N ASP A 50 -15.16 24.18 14.40
CA ASP A 50 -15.18 24.83 13.09
C ASP A 50 -14.68 23.79 12.07
N PRO A 51 -15.44 23.44 11.03
CA PRO A 51 -15.02 22.43 10.09
C PRO A 51 -13.70 22.91 9.49
N SER A 52 -12.64 22.16 9.75
CA SER A 52 -11.33 22.39 9.14
C SER A 52 -11.56 22.62 7.63
N PRO A 53 -11.00 23.67 7.02
CA PRO A 53 -11.26 23.95 5.62
C PRO A 53 -11.04 22.68 4.82
N ALA A 54 -12.06 22.31 4.04
CA ALA A 54 -11.97 21.13 3.19
C ALA A 54 -10.76 21.32 2.28
N GLY A 55 -9.79 20.42 2.38
CA GLY A 55 -8.62 20.41 1.49
C GLY A 55 -9.02 20.20 0.02
N PRO A 56 -8.07 20.20 -0.91
CA PRO A 56 -8.36 19.95 -2.32
C PRO A 56 -9.09 18.62 -2.49
N THR A 57 -10.01 18.60 -3.46
CA THR A 57 -10.77 17.39 -3.83
C THR A 57 -10.30 16.94 -5.21
N TYR A 58 -10.03 15.65 -5.36
CA TYR A 58 -9.49 15.03 -6.57
C TYR A 58 -10.45 13.96 -7.11
N ASP A 59 -10.39 13.73 -8.44
CA ASP A 59 -11.07 12.63 -9.13
C ASP A 59 -10.14 11.96 -10.14
N ALA A 60 -9.80 10.70 -9.88
CA ALA A 60 -8.92 9.89 -10.72
C ALA A 60 -9.67 8.91 -11.64
N ALA A 61 -11.02 8.87 -11.63
CA ALA A 61 -11.80 7.84 -12.34
C ALA A 61 -11.56 7.80 -13.86
N LYS A 62 -11.03 8.86 -14.45
CA LYS A 62 -10.72 8.95 -15.89
C LYS A 62 -9.23 9.09 -16.18
N LEU A 63 -8.38 8.93 -15.16
CA LEU A 63 -6.94 9.09 -15.30
C LEU A 63 -6.33 7.82 -15.92
N ASP A 64 -5.71 7.96 -17.09
CA ASP A 64 -4.87 6.91 -17.68
C ASP A 64 -3.45 6.99 -17.10
N LEU A 65 -3.24 6.31 -15.96
CA LEU A 65 -1.93 6.29 -15.28
C LEU A 65 -0.83 5.66 -16.15
N CYS A 66 -1.18 4.71 -17.00
CA CYS A 66 -0.17 4.09 -17.87
C CYS A 66 0.40 5.06 -18.89
N ALA A 67 -0.44 5.98 -19.39
CA ALA A 67 -0.01 7.03 -20.31
C ALA A 67 0.60 8.26 -19.60
N ARG A 68 0.31 8.45 -18.29
CA ARG A 68 0.72 9.64 -17.55
C ARG A 68 1.94 9.44 -16.65
N THR A 69 2.28 8.19 -16.32
CA THR A 69 3.48 7.92 -15.53
C THR A 69 4.73 8.18 -16.36
N ASP A 70 5.55 9.11 -15.91
CA ASP A 70 6.83 9.43 -16.55
C ASP A 70 7.90 8.41 -16.13
N LEU A 71 8.37 7.61 -17.07
CA LEU A 71 9.40 6.62 -16.86
C LEU A 71 10.82 7.19 -16.97
N ASP A 72 11.01 8.44 -17.38
CA ASP A 72 12.32 9.08 -17.46
C ASP A 72 13.00 9.16 -16.08
N TYR A 73 12.22 9.19 -15.00
CA TYR A 73 12.74 9.14 -13.63
C TYR A 73 13.47 7.84 -13.27
N ILE A 74 13.28 6.78 -14.04
CA ILE A 74 13.96 5.49 -13.86
C ILE A 74 14.86 5.12 -15.06
N ALA A 75 15.09 6.05 -16.00
CA ALA A 75 15.87 5.81 -17.22
C ALA A 75 17.33 5.39 -16.93
N ASP A 76 17.92 5.85 -15.83
CA ASP A 76 19.26 5.45 -15.38
C ASP A 76 19.37 3.98 -14.93
N LEU A 77 18.23 3.30 -14.73
CA LEU A 77 18.20 1.84 -14.55
C LEU A 77 18.33 1.09 -15.88
N ALA A 78 18.42 1.80 -17.02
CA ALA A 78 18.53 1.25 -18.37
C ALA A 78 17.47 0.16 -18.66
N VAL A 79 16.20 0.50 -18.40
CA VAL A 79 15.06 -0.43 -18.49
C VAL A 79 14.31 -0.32 -19.80
N THR A 80 13.80 -1.45 -20.28
CA THR A 80 12.84 -1.54 -21.37
C THR A 80 11.54 -2.11 -20.84
N VAL A 81 10.40 -1.45 -21.14
CA VAL A 81 9.06 -1.94 -20.77
C VAL A 81 8.75 -3.18 -21.60
N THR A 82 8.48 -4.29 -20.92
CA THR A 82 8.09 -5.57 -21.53
C THR A 82 6.58 -5.77 -21.50
N ARG A 83 5.91 -5.18 -20.51
CA ARG A 83 4.47 -5.25 -20.34
C ARG A 83 3.94 -4.06 -19.55
N THR A 84 2.77 -3.57 -19.95
CA THR A 84 2.00 -2.56 -19.21
C THR A 84 0.62 -3.15 -18.85
N ASN A 85 0.22 -3.02 -17.59
CA ASN A 85 -1.06 -3.51 -17.11
C ASN A 85 -1.80 -2.38 -16.37
N PRO A 86 -2.93 -1.87 -16.91
CA PRO A 86 -3.69 -0.78 -16.30
C PRO A 86 -4.57 -1.20 -15.11
N GLY A 87 -4.42 -2.41 -14.57
CA GLY A 87 -5.27 -2.92 -13.50
C GLY A 87 -6.53 -3.65 -14.02
N PRO A 88 -7.49 -4.02 -13.17
CA PRO A 88 -7.59 -3.69 -11.74
C PRO A 88 -6.63 -4.48 -10.84
N PHE A 89 -6.25 -3.87 -9.71
CA PHE A 89 -5.45 -4.51 -8.67
C PHE A 89 -6.25 -4.70 -7.38
N MET A 90 -5.69 -5.45 -6.42
CA MET A 90 -6.30 -5.57 -5.10
C MET A 90 -6.45 -4.19 -4.46
N GLY A 91 -7.58 -3.96 -3.76
CA GLY A 91 -7.87 -2.68 -3.13
C GLY A 91 -8.70 -1.73 -4.00
N ASN A 92 -9.00 -2.07 -5.26
CA ASN A 92 -9.80 -1.29 -6.20
C ASN A 92 -9.37 0.18 -6.28
N PRO A 93 -8.17 0.49 -6.77
CA PRO A 93 -7.79 1.86 -7.07
C PRO A 93 -8.69 2.44 -8.16
N ASP A 94 -8.93 3.75 -8.09
CA ASP A 94 -9.67 4.47 -9.14
C ASP A 94 -8.87 4.55 -10.44
N ALA A 95 -7.53 4.64 -10.31
CA ALA A 95 -6.60 4.48 -11.42
C ALA A 95 -5.35 3.71 -10.97
N ALA A 96 -4.81 2.86 -11.84
CA ALA A 96 -3.58 2.12 -11.55
C ALA A 96 -2.82 1.75 -12.81
N CYS A 97 -1.50 1.59 -12.70
CA CYS A 97 -0.67 1.01 -13.72
C CYS A 97 0.48 0.20 -13.12
N LEU A 98 0.72 -0.99 -13.68
CA LEU A 98 1.90 -1.80 -13.42
C LEU A 98 2.73 -1.89 -14.70
N PHE A 99 3.99 -1.47 -14.62
CA PHE A 99 4.98 -1.66 -15.65
C PHE A 99 5.90 -2.81 -15.25
N GLU A 100 5.93 -3.83 -16.08
CA GLU A 100 6.94 -4.89 -16.00
C GLU A 100 8.04 -4.56 -17.00
N MET A 101 9.29 -4.56 -16.53
CA MET A 101 10.43 -4.07 -17.28
C MET A 101 11.63 -5.00 -17.13
N ARG A 102 12.58 -4.88 -18.03
CA ARG A 102 13.87 -5.54 -17.98
C ARG A 102 14.99 -4.54 -18.20
N THR A 103 16.09 -4.70 -17.46
CA THR A 103 17.33 -4.00 -17.79
C THR A 103 17.98 -4.60 -19.03
N GLU A 104 19.00 -3.95 -19.60
CA GLU A 104 19.80 -4.50 -20.70
C GLU A 104 20.44 -5.86 -20.37
N THR A 105 20.61 -6.17 -19.09
CA THR A 105 21.13 -7.45 -18.61
C THR A 105 20.05 -8.40 -18.14
N GLU A 106 18.80 -8.25 -18.65
CA GLU A 106 17.64 -9.09 -18.40
C GLU A 106 17.19 -9.15 -16.93
N ARG A 107 17.61 -8.22 -16.07
CA ARG A 107 17.19 -8.16 -14.68
C ARG A 107 15.77 -7.61 -14.57
N PRO A 108 14.91 -8.22 -13.74
CA PRO A 108 13.52 -7.80 -13.61
C PRO A 108 13.40 -6.48 -12.84
N VAL A 109 12.59 -5.56 -13.38
CA VAL A 109 12.19 -4.32 -12.72
C VAL A 109 10.68 -4.19 -12.82
N SER A 110 10.03 -3.78 -11.75
CA SER A 110 8.60 -3.50 -11.74
C SER A 110 8.34 -2.14 -11.09
N LEU A 111 7.44 -1.37 -11.68
CA LEU A 111 6.92 -0.12 -11.13
C LEU A 111 5.40 -0.22 -11.10
N LYS A 112 4.80 0.00 -9.93
CA LYS A 112 3.35 0.09 -9.77
C LYS A 112 2.99 1.46 -9.22
N VAL A 113 2.02 2.10 -9.85
CA VAL A 113 1.40 3.35 -9.41
C VAL A 113 -0.08 3.10 -9.20
N GLU A 114 -0.59 3.50 -8.04
CA GLU A 114 -2.01 3.37 -7.68
C GLU A 114 -2.50 4.70 -7.12
N VAL A 115 -3.70 5.09 -7.53
CA VAL A 115 -4.39 6.32 -7.10
C VAL A 115 -5.80 5.97 -6.64
N TYR A 116 -6.16 6.53 -5.50
CA TYR A 116 -7.47 6.37 -4.88
C TYR A 116 -8.00 7.77 -4.55
N THR A 117 -9.25 8.03 -4.91
CA THR A 117 -9.94 9.29 -4.66
C THR A 117 -11.26 9.05 -3.91
N PRO A 118 -11.21 8.60 -2.62
CA PRO A 118 -12.41 8.41 -1.82
C PRO A 118 -13.27 9.68 -1.77
N VAL A 119 -14.55 9.53 -1.46
CA VAL A 119 -15.52 10.65 -1.48
C VAL A 119 -15.22 11.75 -0.44
N SER A 120 -14.33 11.50 0.52
CA SER A 120 -13.95 12.49 1.54
C SER A 120 -12.51 12.31 2.02
N ALA A 121 -11.94 13.40 2.57
CA ALA A 121 -10.62 13.39 3.21
C ALA A 121 -10.55 12.43 4.41
N ASP A 122 -11.64 12.24 5.16
CA ASP A 122 -11.68 11.29 6.27
C ASP A 122 -11.58 9.84 5.78
N GLN A 123 -12.27 9.50 4.70
CA GLN A 123 -12.14 8.17 4.09
C GLN A 123 -10.73 7.96 3.52
N ALA A 124 -10.13 8.99 2.92
CA ALA A 124 -8.75 8.94 2.47
C ALA A 124 -7.78 8.70 3.63
N ARG A 125 -7.99 9.37 4.77
CA ARG A 125 -7.19 9.15 5.98
C ARG A 125 -7.32 7.72 6.49
N LEU A 126 -8.54 7.18 6.57
CA LEU A 126 -8.76 5.79 6.99
C LEU A 126 -8.07 4.80 6.05
N ARG A 127 -8.12 5.05 4.72
CA ARG A 127 -7.43 4.23 3.75
C ARG A 127 -5.91 4.29 3.92
N TYR A 128 -5.35 5.50 4.06
CA TYR A 128 -3.94 5.71 4.31
C TYR A 128 -3.47 4.91 5.54
N GLN A 129 -4.17 5.01 6.66
CA GLN A 129 -3.87 4.27 7.87
C GLN A 129 -4.02 2.75 7.71
N ALA A 130 -5.01 2.29 6.94
CA ALA A 130 -5.19 0.86 6.68
C ALA A 130 -4.02 0.25 5.89
N THR A 131 -3.46 0.97 4.91
CA THR A 131 -2.26 0.52 4.19
C THR A 131 -1.07 0.35 5.12
N GLN A 132 -0.85 1.29 6.05
CA GLN A 132 0.21 1.19 7.06
C GLN A 132 0.11 -0.09 7.91
N GLN A 133 -1.12 -0.49 8.26
CA GLN A 133 -1.36 -1.65 9.13
C GLN A 133 -1.16 -3.00 8.42
N VAL A 134 -1.40 -3.04 7.10
CA VAL A 134 -1.35 -4.30 6.33
C VAL A 134 -0.04 -4.52 5.59
N THR A 135 0.80 -3.50 5.46
CA THR A 135 2.08 -3.65 4.76
C THR A 135 3.03 -4.56 5.54
N VAL A 136 3.65 -5.49 4.82
CA VAL A 136 4.70 -6.38 5.35
C VAL A 136 6.11 -5.81 5.10
N MET A 137 6.19 -4.57 4.66
CA MET A 137 7.45 -3.87 4.39
C MET A 137 7.96 -3.18 5.67
N THR A 138 9.26 -2.96 5.74
CA THR A 138 9.88 -2.26 6.85
C THR A 138 9.74 -0.75 6.67
N PRO A 139 9.22 0.01 7.65
CA PRO A 139 9.11 1.45 7.54
C PRO A 139 10.50 2.11 7.45
N VAL A 140 10.63 3.08 6.56
CA VAL A 140 11.78 4.00 6.47
C VAL A 140 11.50 5.24 7.33
N GLY A 141 10.25 5.73 7.31
CA GLY A 141 9.78 6.86 8.09
C GLY A 141 8.94 7.83 7.27
N ALA A 142 8.49 8.89 7.96
CA ALA A 142 7.71 9.97 7.37
C ALA A 142 8.55 10.79 6.37
N ILE A 143 7.89 11.29 5.33
CA ILE A 143 8.49 12.15 4.29
C ILE A 143 7.86 13.54 4.42
N ALA A 144 8.69 14.53 4.71
CA ALA A 144 8.23 15.91 4.82
C ALA A 144 8.02 16.56 3.44
N GLY A 145 7.04 17.47 3.34
CA GLY A 145 6.81 18.29 2.15
C GLY A 145 6.06 17.59 1.02
N ILE A 146 5.48 16.41 1.28
CA ILE A 146 4.63 15.70 0.33
C ILE A 146 3.25 15.53 0.93
N GLY A 147 2.25 16.19 0.34
CA GLY A 147 0.86 16.13 0.77
C GLY A 147 0.65 16.52 2.23
N ASP A 148 -0.44 16.03 2.79
CA ASP A 148 -0.75 16.18 4.22
C ASP A 148 0.01 15.16 5.06
N GLU A 149 0.18 13.95 4.52
CA GLU A 149 0.88 12.82 5.14
C GLU A 149 1.60 12.02 4.06
N ALA A 150 2.85 11.66 4.30
CA ALA A 150 3.59 10.74 3.45
C ALA A 150 4.59 9.93 4.26
N GLU A 151 4.80 8.69 3.84
CA GLU A 151 5.79 7.80 4.43
C GLU A 151 6.36 6.83 3.40
N ALA A 152 7.48 6.24 3.75
CA ALA A 152 8.12 5.24 2.90
C ALA A 152 8.38 3.94 3.64
N PHE A 153 8.42 2.87 2.85
CA PHE A 153 8.72 1.52 3.29
C PHE A 153 9.70 0.87 2.32
N TYR A 154 10.43 -0.12 2.81
CA TYR A 154 11.28 -0.94 1.97
C TYR A 154 11.18 -2.42 2.33
N LYS A 155 11.57 -3.27 1.39
CA LYS A 155 11.72 -4.70 1.62
C LYS A 155 12.89 -5.23 0.83
N LYS A 156 13.59 -6.21 1.43
CA LYS A 156 14.60 -7.01 0.77
C LYS A 156 14.16 -8.45 0.77
N SER A 157 14.16 -9.09 -0.38
CA SER A 157 13.76 -10.49 -0.51
C SER A 157 14.63 -11.24 -1.52
N ALA A 158 14.75 -12.54 -1.34
CA ALA A 158 15.46 -13.42 -2.24
C ALA A 158 14.62 -14.72 -2.39
N PRO A 159 13.53 -14.66 -3.20
CA PRO A 159 12.61 -15.79 -3.34
C PRO A 159 13.23 -16.99 -4.09
N GLY A 160 14.40 -16.80 -4.68
CA GLY A 160 15.16 -17.81 -5.39
C GLY A 160 16.66 -17.59 -5.28
N THR A 161 17.45 -18.28 -6.10
CA THR A 161 18.91 -18.18 -6.10
C THR A 161 19.44 -17.15 -7.11
N GLU A 162 18.61 -16.73 -8.07
CA GLU A 162 19.04 -15.92 -9.20
C GLU A 162 19.11 -14.41 -8.85
N TYR A 163 18.04 -13.88 -8.27
CA TYR A 163 17.93 -12.44 -7.97
C TYR A 163 17.62 -12.16 -6.51
N LYS A 164 18.20 -11.07 -6.03
CA LYS A 164 17.85 -10.40 -4.78
C LYS A 164 17.04 -9.16 -5.10
N TYR A 165 15.85 -9.05 -4.55
CA TYR A 165 14.96 -7.92 -4.80
C TYR A 165 15.09 -6.86 -3.73
N THR A 166 15.25 -5.62 -4.16
CA THR A 166 15.06 -4.44 -3.33
C THR A 166 13.78 -3.77 -3.78
N GLU A 167 12.85 -3.62 -2.85
CA GLU A 167 11.54 -3.00 -3.05
C GLU A 167 11.49 -1.70 -2.24
N TYR A 168 10.90 -0.65 -2.83
CA TYR A 168 10.66 0.62 -2.16
C TYR A 168 9.25 1.09 -2.47
N LEU A 169 8.50 1.48 -1.45
CA LEU A 169 7.14 1.98 -1.53
C LEU A 169 7.11 3.37 -0.93
N VAL A 170 6.50 4.32 -1.63
CA VAL A 170 6.06 5.61 -1.08
C VAL A 170 4.55 5.62 -1.07
N HIS A 171 4.00 6.05 0.04
CA HIS A 171 2.57 6.17 0.28
C HIS A 171 2.27 7.60 0.75
N SER A 172 1.30 8.28 0.15
CA SER A 172 0.97 9.67 0.48
C SER A 172 -0.53 9.92 0.47
N ARG A 173 -0.94 10.98 1.19
CA ARG A 173 -2.31 11.50 1.22
C ARG A 173 -2.31 13.03 1.08
N THR A 174 -3.25 13.56 0.28
CA THR A 174 -3.53 14.99 0.14
C THR A 174 -5.03 15.18 -0.04
N GLY A 175 -5.71 15.82 0.91
CA GLY A 175 -7.18 15.91 0.87
C GLY A 175 -7.84 14.52 0.80
N ASN A 176 -8.64 14.28 -0.26
CA ASN A 176 -9.23 12.97 -0.55
C ASN A 176 -8.38 12.06 -1.44
N LEU A 177 -7.19 12.49 -1.87
CA LEU A 177 -6.28 11.72 -2.71
C LEU A 177 -5.36 10.83 -1.86
N VAL A 178 -5.28 9.55 -2.16
CA VAL A 178 -4.28 8.61 -1.63
C VAL A 178 -3.52 7.99 -2.80
N MET A 179 -2.20 7.98 -2.72
CA MET A 179 -1.33 7.48 -3.78
C MET A 179 -0.29 6.51 -3.25
N GLU A 180 0.02 5.51 -4.06
CA GLU A 180 1.09 4.55 -3.80
C GLU A 180 1.98 4.41 -5.04
N VAL A 181 3.29 4.55 -4.84
CA VAL A 181 4.31 4.25 -5.86
C VAL A 181 5.25 3.19 -5.31
N TRP A 182 5.23 2.03 -5.93
CA TRP A 182 6.08 0.91 -5.56
C TRP A 182 7.02 0.55 -6.70
N ILE A 183 8.33 0.47 -6.39
CA ILE A 183 9.39 0.05 -7.31
C ILE A 183 10.05 -1.19 -6.74
N SER A 184 10.25 -2.20 -7.58
CA SER A 184 10.99 -3.43 -7.26
C SER A 184 12.07 -3.66 -8.31
N VAL A 185 13.29 -3.88 -7.86
CA VAL A 185 14.44 -4.18 -8.72
C VAL A 185 15.10 -5.47 -8.27
N GLY A 186 15.18 -6.43 -9.18
CA GLY A 186 15.95 -7.66 -9.01
C GLY A 186 17.37 -7.48 -9.53
N ASP A 187 18.36 -7.87 -8.70
CA ASP A 187 19.78 -7.84 -9.07
C ASP A 187 20.53 -8.99 -8.37
N HIS A 188 21.79 -9.22 -8.71
CA HIS A 188 22.66 -10.20 -8.04
C HIS A 188 23.00 -9.79 -6.60
N SER A 189 22.86 -8.50 -6.27
CA SER A 189 22.99 -7.94 -4.92
C SER A 189 21.82 -7.01 -4.60
N TYR A 190 21.56 -6.78 -3.31
CA TYR A 190 20.56 -5.80 -2.93
C TYR A 190 21.01 -4.38 -3.30
N LEU A 191 20.18 -3.66 -4.04
CA LEU A 191 20.41 -2.24 -4.30
C LEU A 191 20.23 -1.42 -3.01
N PRO A 192 20.98 -0.33 -2.83
CA PRO A 192 20.71 0.65 -1.80
C PRO A 192 19.32 1.28 -2.00
N ILE A 193 18.55 1.43 -0.93
CA ILE A 193 17.24 2.11 -1.01
C ILE A 193 17.38 3.57 -1.47
N SER A 194 18.50 4.21 -1.21
CA SER A 194 18.84 5.55 -1.71
C SER A 194 18.89 5.65 -3.24
N THR A 195 18.98 4.53 -3.95
CA THR A 195 18.87 4.48 -5.43
C THR A 195 17.42 4.56 -5.86
N LEU A 196 16.48 3.96 -5.13
CA LEU A 196 15.07 3.86 -5.51
C LEU A 196 14.22 5.02 -4.94
N ALA A 197 14.57 5.52 -3.76
CA ALA A 197 13.82 6.55 -3.06
C ALA A 197 13.57 7.82 -3.89
N PRO A 198 14.58 8.49 -4.49
CA PRO A 198 14.35 9.70 -5.27
C PRO A 198 13.48 9.44 -6.51
N LYS A 199 13.56 8.25 -7.11
CA LYS A 199 12.77 7.84 -8.27
C LYS A 199 11.28 7.71 -7.93
N ALA A 200 10.98 6.96 -6.86
CA ALA A 200 9.60 6.78 -6.40
C ALA A 200 8.98 8.12 -5.99
N LEU A 201 9.73 9.00 -5.33
CA LEU A 201 9.27 10.33 -4.93
C LEU A 201 8.99 11.23 -6.14
N ALA A 202 9.86 11.25 -7.15
CA ALA A 202 9.66 12.04 -8.36
C ALA A 202 8.41 11.57 -9.12
N ILE A 203 8.24 10.25 -9.32
CA ILE A 203 7.06 9.68 -9.97
C ILE A 203 5.79 10.03 -9.18
N LEU A 204 5.81 9.93 -7.85
CA LEU A 204 4.67 10.28 -7.02
C LEU A 204 4.29 11.75 -7.17
N THR A 205 5.25 12.66 -7.11
CA THR A 205 5.03 14.11 -7.22
C THR A 205 4.44 14.49 -8.59
N GLU A 206 5.00 13.96 -9.67
CA GLU A 206 4.49 14.21 -11.03
C GLU A 206 3.11 13.59 -11.24
N THR A 207 2.90 12.38 -10.73
CA THR A 207 1.59 11.74 -10.83
C THR A 207 0.54 12.52 -10.04
N GLN A 208 0.86 13.03 -8.85
CA GLN A 208 -0.05 13.86 -8.05
C GLN A 208 -0.48 15.10 -8.82
N ALA A 209 0.47 15.78 -9.48
CA ALA A 209 0.18 16.96 -10.30
C ALA A 209 -0.71 16.67 -11.52
N ALA A 210 -0.76 15.40 -11.97
CA ALA A 210 -1.59 14.97 -13.09
C ALA A 210 -3.01 14.56 -12.69
N VAL A 211 -3.30 14.37 -11.39
CA VAL A 211 -4.65 14.01 -10.90
C VAL A 211 -5.54 15.26 -10.94
N PRO A 212 -6.70 15.23 -11.64
CA PRO A 212 -7.59 16.39 -11.71
C PRO A 212 -8.16 16.78 -10.33
N GLU A 213 -8.10 18.07 -10.03
CA GLU A 213 -8.88 18.68 -8.96
C GLU A 213 -10.30 18.99 -9.44
N VAL A 214 -11.31 18.81 -8.58
CA VAL A 214 -12.74 18.98 -8.88
C VAL A 214 -13.44 19.88 -7.88
#